data_e743c9a95f9c363403c72740b2d4e464
#
_entry.id   e743c9a95f9c363403c72740b2d4e464
#
_cell.length_a   1.000
_cell.length_b   1.000
_cell.length_c   1.000
_cell.angle_alpha   90.00
_cell.angle_beta   90.00
_cell.angle_gamma   90.00
#
_symmetry.space_group_name_H-M   'P 1'
#
loop_
_entity.id
_entity.type
_entity.pdbx_description
1 polymer ?
#
loop_
_entity_poly.entity_id
_entity_poly.type
_entity_poly.pdbx_seq_one_letter_code
_entity_poly.pdbx_strand_id
1 'polypeptide(L)' 'MKGDFKPGDLVLVKVFNRRKLDLYFTGPLRIVKQEFNTVTVCDPITGDIAERNIHLKNIIPYFTELNFDNE' A
#
# COMPACT_ATOMS: atom_id res chain seq x y z
N MET A 1 1.68 -17.25 -2.32
CA MET A 1 1.72 -16.73 -2.01
C MET A 1 1.99 -16.02 -1.59
N LYS A 2 2.14 -15.70 -1.60
CA LYS A 2 2.36 -15.21 -1.17
C LYS A 2 2.32 -13.99 -0.72
N GLY A 3 2.16 -13.32 -0.34
CA GLY A 3 2.06 -12.04 0.24
C GLY A 3 3.25 -11.13 0.10
N ASP A 4 4.10 -11.41 -0.77
CA ASP A 4 5.29 -10.61 -0.97
C ASP A 4 4.99 -9.47 -1.91
N PHE A 5 5.53 -8.29 -1.56
CA PHE A 5 5.41 -7.11 -2.41
C PHE A 5 6.78 -6.75 -2.94
N LYS A 6 6.82 -6.23 -4.14
CA LYS A 6 8.06 -5.88 -4.81
C LYS A 6 8.16 -4.39 -4.99
N PRO A 7 9.37 -3.85 -5.01
CA PRO A 7 9.54 -2.43 -5.33
C PRO A 7 8.88 -2.12 -6.66
N GLY A 8 8.12 -1.03 -6.67
CA GLY A 8 7.39 -0.64 -7.85
C GLY A 8 5.93 -1.03 -7.83
N ASP A 9 5.55 -1.93 -6.94
CA ASP A 9 4.15 -2.33 -6.84
C ASP A 9 3.34 -1.21 -6.22
N LEU A 10 2.10 -1.09 -6.66
CA LEU A 10 1.16 -0.15 -6.06
C LEU A 10 0.34 -0.86 -5.01
N VAL A 11 0.15 -0.21 -3.89
CA VAL A 11 -0.58 -0.80 -2.77
C VAL A 11 -1.44 0.26 -2.10
N LEU A 12 -2.40 -0.21 -1.33
CA LEU A 12 -3.18 0.65 -0.44
C LEU A 12 -2.74 0.37 0.99
N VAL A 13 -2.68 1.41 1.78
CA VAL A 13 -2.25 1.32 3.16
C VAL A 13 -3.45 1.54 4.07
N LYS A 14 -3.65 0.63 5.00
CA LYS A 14 -4.73 0.73 5.95
C LYS A 14 -4.36 1.71 7.05
N VAL A 15 -5.24 2.67 7.29
CA VAL A 15 -5.02 3.70 8.30
C VAL A 15 -6.21 3.72 9.24
N PHE A 16 -5.92 3.73 10.53
CA PHE A 16 -6.97 3.83 11.53
C PHE A 16 -6.91 5.20 12.18
N ASN A 17 -8.00 5.94 12.08
CA ASN A 17 -8.10 7.25 12.68
C ASN A 17 -8.75 7.12 14.05
N ARG A 18 -7.95 7.27 15.09
CA ARG A 18 -8.44 7.10 16.45
C ARG A 18 -9.50 8.09 16.85
N ARG A 19 -9.37 9.30 16.35
CA ARG A 19 -10.32 10.35 16.74
C ARG A 19 -11.71 10.05 16.24
N LYS A 20 -11.79 9.49 15.05
CA LYS A 20 -13.09 9.19 14.45
C LYS A 20 -13.47 7.74 14.57
N LEU A 21 -12.59 6.94 15.16
CA LEU A 21 -12.81 5.49 15.23
C LEU A 21 -13.10 4.95 13.85
N ASP A 22 -12.34 5.40 12.88
CA ASP A 22 -12.61 5.14 11.49
C ASP A 22 -11.43 4.43 10.86
N LEU A 23 -11.73 3.54 9.94
CA LEU A 23 -10.71 2.80 9.22
C LEU A 23 -10.84 3.12 7.76
N TYR A 24 -9.73 3.51 7.13
CA TYR A 24 -9.77 3.81 5.71
C TYR A 24 -8.45 3.41 5.07
N PHE A 25 -8.44 3.41 3.74
CA PHE A 25 -7.26 3.10 2.98
C PHE A 25 -6.77 4.34 2.27
N THR A 26 -5.48 4.47 2.21
CA THR A 26 -4.86 5.57 1.50
C THR A 26 -3.97 5.01 0.40
N GLY A 27 -3.88 5.73 -0.69
CA GLY A 27 -3.08 5.31 -1.81
C GLY A 27 -3.78 5.63 -3.10
N PRO A 28 -3.31 5.03 -4.20
CA PRO A 28 -2.25 4.03 -4.23
C PRO A 28 -0.89 4.63 -3.96
N LEU A 29 -0.06 3.87 -3.31
CA LEU A 29 1.30 4.26 -3.04
C LEU A 29 2.23 3.22 -3.63
N ARG A 30 3.45 3.64 -4.00
CA ARG A 30 4.39 2.72 -4.62
C ARG A 30 5.38 2.22 -3.59
N ILE A 31 5.66 0.94 -3.65
CA ILE A 31 6.64 0.35 -2.74
C ILE A 31 8.03 0.71 -3.22
N VAL A 32 8.82 1.28 -2.31
CA VAL A 32 10.21 1.59 -2.57
C VAL A 32 11.06 0.38 -2.25
N LYS A 33 10.80 -0.26 -1.13
CA LYS A 33 11.52 -1.45 -0.72
C LYS A 33 10.70 -2.20 0.30
N GLN A 34 10.98 -3.48 0.39
CA GLN A 34 10.39 -4.32 1.42
C GLN A 34 11.51 -4.86 2.28
N GLU A 35 11.34 -4.74 3.58
CA GLU A 35 12.23 -5.36 4.53
C GLU A 35 11.44 -6.45 5.23
N PHE A 36 12.09 -7.26 5.97
CA PHE A 36 11.56 -8.42 6.64
C PHE A 36 10.02 -8.52 6.59
N ASN A 37 9.32 -7.76 7.42
CA ASN A 37 7.86 -7.77 7.41
C ASN A 37 7.28 -6.36 7.35
N THR A 38 8.06 -5.41 6.84
CA THR A 38 7.60 -4.04 6.67
C THR A 38 7.98 -3.54 5.30
N VAL A 39 7.31 -2.47 4.87
CA VAL A 39 7.63 -1.85 3.59
C VAL A 39 7.72 -0.34 3.77
N THR A 40 8.44 0.28 2.85
CA THR A 40 8.49 1.72 2.72
C THR A 40 7.80 2.07 1.41
N VAL A 41 6.93 3.05 1.44
CA VAL A 41 6.16 3.44 0.26
C VAL A 41 6.39 4.91 -0.04
N CYS A 42 6.19 5.26 -1.30
CA CYS A 42 6.34 6.63 -1.74
C CYS A 42 5.15 7.03 -2.58
N ASP A 43 5.01 8.34 -2.75
CA ASP A 43 3.99 8.88 -3.63
C ASP A 43 4.38 8.56 -5.07
N PRO A 44 3.53 7.86 -5.82
CA PRO A 44 3.90 7.49 -7.19
C PRO A 44 3.95 8.68 -8.14
N ILE A 45 3.42 9.81 -7.74
CA ILE A 45 3.44 11.00 -8.58
C ILE A 45 4.67 11.86 -8.31
N THR A 46 4.94 12.13 -7.05
CA THR A 46 6.08 12.99 -6.69
C THR A 46 7.34 12.20 -6.41
N GLY A 47 7.21 10.94 -6.01
CA GLY A 47 8.36 10.14 -5.65
C GLY A 47 8.82 10.32 -4.22
N ASP A 48 8.17 11.19 -3.47
CA ASP A 48 8.56 11.43 -2.08
C ASP A 48 8.13 10.29 -1.20
N ILE A 49 8.95 10.00 -0.19
CA ILE A 49 8.60 8.95 0.77
C ILE A 49 7.36 9.38 1.53
N ALA A 50 6.35 8.54 1.45
CA ALA A 50 5.08 8.83 2.13
C ALA A 50 5.05 8.22 3.53
N GLU A 51 5.54 6.98 3.64
CA GLU A 51 5.46 6.27 4.91
C GLU A 51 6.55 5.22 4.96
N ARG A 52 7.02 4.92 6.16
CA ARG A 52 8.06 3.91 6.35
C ARG A 52 7.62 2.90 7.40
N ASN A 53 8.23 1.73 7.33
CA ASN A 53 8.03 0.69 8.35
C ASN A 53 6.57 0.32 8.51
N ILE A 54 5.87 0.21 7.40
CA ILE A 54 4.48 -0.20 7.42
C ILE A 54 4.45 -1.71 7.46
N HIS A 55 3.77 -2.27 8.45
CA HIS A 55 3.66 -3.72 8.55
C HIS A 55 2.87 -4.26 7.38
N LEU A 56 3.28 -5.42 6.89
CA LEU A 56 2.65 -6.02 5.71
C LEU A 56 1.15 -6.24 5.90
N LYS A 57 0.73 -6.52 7.11
CA LYS A 57 -0.68 -6.77 7.35
C LYS A 57 -1.54 -5.53 7.17
N ASN A 58 -0.93 -4.37 7.09
CA ASN A 58 -1.65 -3.11 6.88
C ASN A 58 -1.64 -2.68 5.42
N ILE A 59 -1.24 -3.57 4.54
CA ILE A 59 -1.08 -3.25 3.13
C ILE A 59 -1.88 -4.24 2.32
N ILE A 60 -2.60 -3.73 1.33
CA ILE A 60 -3.26 -4.61 0.37
C ILE A 60 -2.84 -4.20 -1.03
N PRO A 61 -2.77 -5.16 -1.95
CA PRO A 61 -2.40 -4.83 -3.32
C PRO A 61 -3.46 -3.95 -3.96
N TYR A 62 -3.01 -3.06 -4.81
CA TYR A 62 -3.89 -2.19 -5.56
C TYR A 62 -4.01 -2.71 -6.98
N PHE A 63 -5.20 -3.09 -7.38
CA PHE A 63 -5.45 -3.60 -8.72
C PHE A 63 -6.07 -2.51 -9.54
N THR A 64 -5.41 -2.13 -10.59
CA THR A 64 -5.86 -1.04 -11.42
C THR A 64 -6.72 -1.48 -12.58
N GLU A 65 -6.70 -2.78 -12.89
CA GLU A 65 -7.49 -3.22 -13.96
C GLU A 65 -8.60 -4.00 -13.59
N LEU A 66 -8.95 -4.06 -13.61
CA LEU A 66 -9.83 -4.67 -13.14
C LEU A 66 -10.70 -5.20 -13.77
N ASN A 67 -10.44 -5.54 -14.16
CA ASN A 67 -11.05 -5.86 -14.69
C ASN A 67 -12.13 -6.31 -14.45
N PHE A 68 -12.49 -6.15 -14.17
CA PHE A 68 -13.50 -6.47 -13.85
C PHE A 68 -14.44 -6.60 -14.64
N ASP A 69 -14.21 -6.69 -15.47
CA ASP A 69 -14.81 -6.75 -16.14
C ASP A 69 -15.36 -7.48 -16.55
N ASN A 70 -15.28 -7.80 -16.65
CA ASN A 70 -15.69 -8.33 -16.94
C ASN A 70 -16.42 -8.70 -17.04
N GLU A 71 -16.59 -8.77 -17.06
CA GLU A 71 -17.16 -8.90 -17.15
C GLU A 71 -17.55 -9.01 -17.46
#